data_3216bb6eb79e3a28716457525e85c51a
#
_entry.id   3216bb6eb79e3a28716457525e85c51a
#
_cell.length_a   1.000
_cell.length_b   1.000
_cell.length_c   1.000
_cell.angle_alpha   90.00
_cell.angle_beta   90.00
_cell.angle_gamma   90.00
#
_symmetry.space_group_name_H-M   'P 1'
#
loop_
_entity.id
_entity.type
_entity.pdbx_description
1 polymer ?
#
loop_
_entity_poly.entity_id
_entity_poly.type
_entity_poly.pdbx_seq_one_letter_code
_entity_poly.pdbx_strand_id
1 'polypeptide(L)'
;MKRRVLSLFLIAVLVLSVVGCGSSTATTTKKETLKVGMEIGYPPFEYYDTDGTTVIGVDVELAKALGEKMGMDVQLVDTAWDGIFAGLDKGDYDCITSAVTITPDRLLDYEFSDPYIKNYQCIVTLKNAAVQPTKPEELKNLKVGYQEETTSDIFLTDLITATGMKCETSEYAKVLDVFNDLQIGRLDAVLCDSTVASSYLGTGSLYKQTWIQSTEPEEFGVCIKKGNSALTTKINSALAELKKDGTLDTILAKYF
;
A
#
# COMPACT_ATOMS: atom_id res chain seq x y z
N MET A 1 -97.02 -35.18 14.24
CA MET A 1 -97.51 -34.28 15.35
C MET A 1 -96.31 -33.63 16.03
N LYS A 2 -96.31 -32.30 16.07
CA LYS A 2 -95.67 -31.38 17.07
C LYS A 2 -94.18 -31.55 17.32
N ARG A 3 -93.33 -30.59 17.45
CA ARG A 3 -93.43 -29.12 17.65
C ARG A 3 -92.11 -28.46 17.29
N ARG A 4 -92.17 -27.28 16.77
CA ARG A 4 -91.09 -26.34 16.56
C ARG A 4 -90.44 -25.90 17.87
N VAL A 5 -89.15 -25.87 18.00
CA VAL A 5 -88.48 -24.95 18.93
C VAL A 5 -87.36 -24.25 18.16
N LEU A 6 -87.51 -22.96 18.10
CA LEU A 6 -86.63 -21.95 17.52
C LEU A 6 -85.59 -21.64 18.56
N SER A 7 -84.30 -21.80 18.24
CA SER A 7 -83.24 -21.35 19.11
C SER A 7 -82.33 -20.38 18.29
N LEU A 8 -82.45 -19.13 18.67
CA LEU A 8 -81.54 -18.05 18.20
C LEU A 8 -80.14 -18.37 18.75
N PHE A 9 -79.19 -18.50 17.84
CA PHE A 9 -77.82 -18.43 18.19
C PHE A 9 -77.23 -17.02 17.83
N LEU A 10 -76.86 -16.30 18.88
CA LEU A 10 -76.23 -15.04 18.88
C LEU A 10 -74.77 -15.26 18.45
N ILE A 11 -74.38 -14.82 17.25
CA ILE A 11 -73.01 -14.86 16.80
C ILE A 11 -72.29 -13.62 17.32
N ALA A 12 -71.48 -13.79 18.36
CA ALA A 12 -70.55 -12.78 18.82
C ALA A 12 -69.31 -12.80 17.88
N VAL A 13 -69.19 -11.74 17.06
CA VAL A 13 -67.98 -11.53 16.24
C VAL A 13 -66.89 -10.99 17.13
N LEU A 14 -65.94 -11.85 17.45
CA LEU A 14 -64.72 -11.46 18.15
C LEU A 14 -63.70 -10.96 17.12
N VAL A 15 -63.53 -9.63 17.00
CA VAL A 15 -62.48 -8.99 16.20
C VAL A 15 -61.16 -9.14 16.96
N LEU A 16 -60.37 -10.12 16.58
CA LEU A 16 -58.96 -10.19 16.99
C LEU A 16 -58.16 -9.17 16.21
N SER A 17 -57.81 -8.06 16.82
CA SER A 17 -56.80 -7.14 16.36
C SER A 17 -55.44 -7.79 16.50
N VAL A 18 -54.91 -8.33 15.42
CA VAL A 18 -53.50 -8.76 15.33
C VAL A 18 -52.64 -7.51 15.27
N VAL A 19 -52.14 -7.07 16.43
CA VAL A 19 -51.02 -6.12 16.50
C VAL A 19 -49.78 -6.86 16.02
N GLY A 20 -49.49 -6.76 14.72
CA GLY A 20 -48.23 -7.22 14.15
C GLY A 20 -47.09 -6.35 14.68
N CYS A 21 -46.37 -6.82 15.71
CA CYS A 21 -45.04 -6.34 15.98
C CYS A 21 -44.16 -6.66 14.78
N GLY A 22 -44.02 -5.68 13.91
CA GLY A 22 -42.99 -5.69 12.86
C GLY A 22 -41.62 -5.70 13.54
N SER A 23 -41.08 -6.86 13.83
CA SER A 23 -39.64 -7.00 14.09
C SER A 23 -38.90 -6.62 12.79
N SER A 24 -38.45 -5.38 12.72
CA SER A 24 -37.45 -4.98 11.73
C SER A 24 -36.21 -5.81 12.02
N THR A 25 -36.11 -6.96 11.37
CA THR A 25 -34.84 -7.68 11.26
C THR A 25 -33.90 -6.76 10.51
N ALA A 26 -33.06 -6.03 11.25
CA ALA A 26 -31.94 -5.35 10.66
C ALA A 26 -31.09 -6.43 9.99
N THR A 27 -31.24 -6.58 8.70
CA THR A 27 -30.34 -7.41 7.89
C THR A 27 -28.99 -6.72 7.96
N THR A 28 -28.13 -7.17 8.86
CA THR A 28 -26.73 -6.77 8.90
C THR A 28 -26.14 -7.32 7.60
N THR A 29 -26.17 -6.55 6.54
CA THR A 29 -25.42 -6.86 5.31
C THR A 29 -23.96 -6.91 5.72
N LYS A 30 -23.38 -8.11 5.71
CA LYS A 30 -21.95 -8.29 5.95
C LYS A 30 -21.23 -7.46 4.87
N LYS A 31 -20.41 -6.52 5.31
CA LYS A 31 -19.60 -5.73 4.39
C LYS A 31 -18.69 -6.64 3.58
N GLU A 32 -18.50 -6.33 2.31
CA GLU A 32 -17.46 -6.96 1.50
C GLU A 32 -16.09 -6.63 2.10
N THR A 33 -15.13 -7.54 1.96
CA THR A 33 -13.76 -7.34 2.44
C THR A 33 -12.86 -7.07 1.24
N LEU A 34 -12.12 -5.95 1.29
CA LEU A 34 -11.02 -5.67 0.40
C LEU A 34 -9.74 -6.27 1.00
N LYS A 35 -9.16 -7.25 0.33
CA LYS A 35 -7.86 -7.80 0.69
C LYS A 35 -6.77 -6.99 0.00
N VAL A 36 -5.81 -6.51 0.76
CA VAL A 36 -4.73 -5.65 0.29
C VAL A 36 -3.39 -6.31 0.57
N GLY A 37 -2.66 -6.67 -0.49
CA GLY A 37 -1.30 -7.17 -0.40
C GLY A 37 -0.32 -6.04 -0.10
N MET A 38 0.65 -6.27 0.79
CA MET A 38 1.74 -5.35 1.08
C MET A 38 2.95 -6.08 1.66
N GLU A 39 4.14 -5.54 1.43
CA GLU A 39 5.38 -6.03 2.05
C GLU A 39 5.63 -5.27 3.35
N ILE A 40 5.27 -5.87 4.51
CA ILE A 40 5.46 -5.22 5.80
C ILE A 40 6.95 -5.16 6.16
N GLY A 41 7.51 -3.94 6.12
CA GLY A 41 8.94 -3.69 6.34
C GLY A 41 9.49 -2.56 5.50
N TYR A 42 8.63 -1.75 4.85
CA TYR A 42 8.99 -0.65 3.96
C TYR A 42 8.56 0.73 4.53
N PRO A 43 9.22 1.22 5.60
CA PRO A 43 8.85 2.50 6.21
C PRO A 43 9.11 3.67 5.25
N PRO A 44 8.25 4.71 5.24
CA PRO A 44 7.12 4.94 6.14
C PRO A 44 5.78 4.41 5.59
N PHE A 45 5.77 3.53 4.58
CA PHE A 45 4.55 3.08 3.91
C PHE A 45 3.82 1.97 4.66
N GLU A 46 4.51 0.89 5.01
CA GLU A 46 3.98 -0.23 5.80
C GLU A 46 5.09 -0.86 6.65
N TYR A 47 4.93 -0.78 7.95
CA TYR A 47 5.91 -1.30 8.90
C TYR A 47 5.28 -1.57 10.26
N TYR A 48 5.96 -2.34 11.10
CA TYR A 48 5.51 -2.58 12.46
C TYR A 48 5.83 -1.38 13.36
N ASP A 49 4.86 -0.96 14.16
CA ASP A 49 5.06 0.02 15.22
C ASP A 49 6.02 -0.54 16.30
N THR A 50 6.38 0.29 17.25
CA THR A 50 7.29 -0.05 18.37
C THR A 50 6.80 -1.21 19.25
N ASP A 51 5.50 -1.56 19.18
CA ASP A 51 4.92 -2.73 19.85
C ASP A 51 5.24 -4.06 19.14
N GLY A 52 5.81 -3.99 17.92
CA GLY A 52 6.19 -5.14 17.10
C GLY A 52 5.02 -5.96 16.53
N THR A 53 3.78 -5.47 16.65
CA THR A 53 2.57 -6.19 16.23
C THR A 53 1.60 -5.34 15.43
N THR A 54 1.48 -4.07 15.74
CA THR A 54 0.61 -3.14 15.03
C THR A 54 1.27 -2.67 13.73
N VAL A 55 0.59 -2.90 12.61
CA VAL A 55 1.05 -2.41 11.30
C VAL A 55 0.55 -1.00 11.09
N ILE A 56 1.48 -0.08 10.80
CA ILE A 56 1.24 1.34 10.55
C ILE A 56 1.95 1.78 9.27
N GLY A 57 1.63 2.97 8.81
CA GLY A 57 2.28 3.59 7.64
C GLY A 57 1.27 4.21 6.69
N VAL A 58 1.80 4.94 5.70
CA VAL A 58 1.00 5.65 4.67
C VAL A 58 0.05 4.69 3.97
N ASP A 59 0.56 3.56 3.50
CA ASP A 59 -0.20 2.61 2.68
C ASP A 59 -1.22 1.82 3.51
N VAL A 60 -0.89 1.60 4.79
CA VAL A 60 -1.84 1.01 5.75
C VAL A 60 -3.02 1.94 6.01
N GLU A 61 -2.76 3.24 6.23
CA GLU A 61 -3.82 4.21 6.47
C GLU A 61 -4.60 4.51 5.18
N LEU A 62 -3.93 4.59 4.04
CA LEU A 62 -4.56 4.74 2.73
C LEU A 62 -5.51 3.57 2.43
N ALA A 63 -5.06 2.32 2.60
CA ALA A 63 -5.89 1.13 2.38
C ALA A 63 -7.15 1.16 3.25
N LYS A 64 -7.02 1.50 4.55
CA LYS A 64 -8.15 1.64 5.47
C LYS A 64 -9.11 2.74 5.03
N ALA A 65 -8.59 3.91 4.65
CA ALA A 65 -9.39 5.05 4.20
C ALA A 65 -10.14 4.74 2.88
N LEU A 66 -9.49 4.06 1.94
CA LEU A 66 -10.13 3.59 0.71
C LEU A 66 -11.27 2.61 1.02
N GLY A 67 -11.03 1.62 1.89
CA GLY A 67 -12.06 0.67 2.32
C GLY A 67 -13.26 1.39 2.95
N GLU A 68 -13.03 2.37 3.83
CA GLU A 68 -14.08 3.17 4.45
C GLU A 68 -14.93 3.90 3.39
N LYS A 69 -14.29 4.60 2.44
CA LYS A 69 -14.98 5.29 1.34
C LYS A 69 -15.78 4.34 0.45
N MET A 70 -15.27 3.12 0.24
CA MET A 70 -15.97 2.09 -0.55
C MET A 70 -17.00 1.30 0.25
N GLY A 71 -17.14 1.52 1.58
CA GLY A 71 -18.02 0.76 2.45
C GLY A 71 -17.59 -0.70 2.65
N MET A 72 -16.30 -1.00 2.50
CA MET A 72 -15.71 -2.33 2.62
C MET A 72 -14.88 -2.44 3.91
N ASP A 73 -14.79 -3.64 4.48
CA ASP A 73 -13.79 -3.94 5.49
C ASP A 73 -12.43 -4.19 4.81
N VAL A 74 -11.32 -3.88 5.48
CA VAL A 74 -9.97 -4.07 4.92
C VAL A 74 -9.25 -5.17 5.64
N GLN A 75 -8.67 -6.10 4.89
CA GLN A 75 -7.76 -7.12 5.37
C GLN A 75 -6.38 -6.90 4.73
N LEU A 76 -5.39 -6.58 5.55
CA LEU A 76 -3.99 -6.51 5.12
C LEU A 76 -3.41 -7.92 5.02
N VAL A 77 -2.68 -8.19 3.95
CA VAL A 77 -2.04 -9.48 3.68
C VAL A 77 -0.53 -9.21 3.50
N ASP A 78 0.24 -9.61 4.51
CA ASP A 78 1.71 -9.52 4.44
C ASP A 78 2.25 -10.55 3.45
N THR A 79 3.13 -10.10 2.57
CA THR A 79 3.74 -10.95 1.56
C THR A 79 5.15 -10.43 1.25
N ALA A 80 6.05 -11.29 0.79
CA ALA A 80 7.36 -10.86 0.33
C ALA A 80 7.25 -10.09 -1.00
N TRP A 81 8.12 -9.10 -1.19
CA TRP A 81 8.09 -8.25 -2.38
C TRP A 81 8.26 -9.03 -3.69
N ASP A 82 9.19 -9.98 -3.73
CA ASP A 82 9.47 -10.86 -4.89
C ASP A 82 8.26 -11.70 -5.33
N GLY A 83 7.31 -11.94 -4.41
CA GLY A 83 6.07 -12.68 -4.66
C GLY A 83 4.82 -11.82 -4.84
N ILE A 84 4.91 -10.48 -4.66
CA ILE A 84 3.72 -9.63 -4.48
C ILE A 84 2.83 -9.58 -5.73
N PHE A 85 3.40 -9.51 -6.90
CA PHE A 85 2.63 -9.51 -8.16
C PHE A 85 2.02 -10.89 -8.47
N ALA A 86 2.76 -11.96 -8.19
CA ALA A 86 2.26 -13.32 -8.37
C ALA A 86 1.09 -13.64 -7.43
N GLY A 87 1.10 -13.11 -6.20
CA GLY A 87 -0.03 -13.21 -5.27
C GLY A 87 -1.29 -12.51 -5.79
N LEU A 88 -1.14 -11.32 -6.39
CA LEU A 88 -2.24 -10.60 -7.04
C LEU A 88 -2.83 -11.41 -8.21
N ASP A 89 -1.98 -12.01 -9.02
CA ASP A 89 -2.41 -12.83 -10.15
C ASP A 89 -3.17 -14.08 -9.72
N LYS A 90 -2.77 -14.70 -8.61
CA LYS A 90 -3.48 -15.84 -8.01
C LYS A 90 -4.80 -15.44 -7.36
N GLY A 91 -4.98 -14.17 -6.99
CA GLY A 91 -6.14 -13.69 -6.24
C GLY A 91 -6.02 -13.93 -4.74
N ASP A 92 -4.81 -14.00 -4.19
CA ASP A 92 -4.57 -14.06 -2.76
C ASP A 92 -5.05 -12.78 -2.07
N TYR A 93 -5.00 -11.66 -2.80
CA TYR A 93 -5.57 -10.34 -2.47
C TYR A 93 -6.13 -9.66 -3.73
N ASP A 94 -6.93 -8.62 -3.52
CA ASP A 94 -7.68 -7.92 -4.57
C ASP A 94 -6.86 -6.80 -5.23
N CYS A 95 -5.96 -6.19 -4.46
CA CYS A 95 -5.04 -5.12 -4.91
C CYS A 95 -3.78 -5.11 -4.05
N ILE A 96 -2.77 -4.36 -4.50
CA ILE A 96 -1.53 -4.10 -3.78
C ILE A 96 -1.46 -2.62 -3.46
N THR A 97 -1.18 -2.29 -2.20
CA THR A 97 -0.77 -0.95 -1.75
C THR A 97 0.51 -1.13 -0.95
N SER A 98 1.66 -0.89 -1.58
CA SER A 98 3.00 -1.18 -1.05
C SER A 98 4.04 -0.36 -1.81
N ALA A 99 3.88 0.96 -1.82
CA ALA A 99 4.73 1.92 -2.54
C ALA A 99 5.01 1.52 -4.00
N VAL A 100 4.02 0.95 -4.68
CA VAL A 100 4.21 0.39 -6.02
C VAL A 100 4.31 1.50 -7.06
N THR A 101 5.49 1.67 -7.65
CA THR A 101 5.71 2.60 -8.76
C THR A 101 4.90 2.21 -9.99
N ILE A 102 4.19 3.16 -10.55
CA ILE A 102 3.52 3.05 -11.85
C ILE A 102 4.59 3.14 -12.93
N THR A 103 4.95 2.01 -13.55
CA THR A 103 5.92 1.98 -14.65
C THR A 103 5.26 1.55 -15.94
N PRO A 104 5.81 1.93 -17.13
CA PRO A 104 5.30 1.47 -18.41
C PRO A 104 5.21 -0.06 -18.50
N ASP A 105 6.21 -0.78 -17.99
CA ASP A 105 6.25 -2.24 -18.02
C ASP A 105 5.15 -2.85 -17.13
N ARG A 106 4.99 -2.35 -15.90
CA ARG A 106 3.92 -2.81 -15.01
C ARG A 106 2.52 -2.52 -15.57
N LEU A 107 2.36 -1.43 -16.32
CA LEU A 107 1.09 -1.11 -16.99
C LEU A 107 0.72 -2.08 -18.13
N LEU A 108 1.69 -2.86 -18.66
CA LEU A 108 1.37 -3.93 -19.63
C LEU A 108 0.57 -5.05 -18.97
N ASP A 109 0.91 -5.40 -17.73
CA ASP A 109 0.38 -6.58 -17.03
C ASP A 109 -0.67 -6.25 -15.96
N TYR A 110 -0.67 -5.02 -15.44
CA TYR A 110 -1.55 -4.59 -14.34
C TYR A 110 -2.31 -3.32 -14.67
N GLU A 111 -3.36 -3.05 -13.88
CA GLU A 111 -4.00 -1.74 -13.79
C GLU A 111 -3.54 -1.02 -12.54
N PHE A 112 -3.58 0.30 -12.56
CA PHE A 112 -3.23 1.15 -11.45
C PHE A 112 -4.32 2.17 -11.16
N SER A 113 -4.41 2.58 -9.91
CA SER A 113 -5.15 3.77 -9.56
C SER A 113 -4.46 5.03 -10.08
N ASP A 114 -5.17 6.17 -9.99
CA ASP A 114 -4.49 7.46 -10.03
C ASP A 114 -3.40 7.51 -8.95
N PRO A 115 -2.28 8.22 -9.19
CA PRO A 115 -1.18 8.26 -8.24
C PRO A 115 -1.60 8.96 -6.93
N TYR A 116 -1.07 8.48 -5.80
CA TYR A 116 -1.33 9.07 -4.48
C TYR A 116 -0.13 9.83 -3.89
N ILE A 117 1.10 9.54 -4.34
CA ILE A 117 2.32 10.24 -3.92
C ILE A 117 3.37 10.21 -5.04
N LYS A 118 4.26 11.20 -5.03
CA LYS A 118 5.46 11.24 -5.88
C LYS A 118 6.69 10.80 -5.11
N ASN A 119 7.58 10.13 -5.80
CA ASN A 119 8.85 9.62 -5.30
C ASN A 119 10.00 9.97 -6.26
N TYR A 120 11.22 9.89 -5.75
CA TYR A 120 12.45 10.06 -6.52
C TYR A 120 13.45 9.01 -6.08
N GLN A 121 14.31 8.55 -6.95
CA GLN A 121 15.46 7.75 -6.59
C GLN A 121 16.48 8.60 -5.83
N CYS A 122 17.15 8.05 -4.82
CA CYS A 122 18.18 8.73 -4.07
C CYS A 122 19.33 7.82 -3.66
N ILE A 123 20.47 8.43 -3.39
CA ILE A 123 21.65 7.77 -2.82
C ILE A 123 21.80 8.19 -1.36
N VAL A 124 21.94 7.19 -0.50
CA VAL A 124 22.17 7.37 0.94
C VAL A 124 23.51 6.77 1.31
N THR A 125 24.29 7.48 2.12
CA THR A 125 25.57 7.02 2.68
C THR A 125 25.59 7.23 4.20
N LEU A 126 26.61 6.71 4.87
CA LEU A 126 26.93 7.17 6.22
C LEU A 126 27.43 8.62 6.18
N LYS A 127 27.09 9.43 7.18
CA LYS A 127 27.56 10.82 7.31
C LYS A 127 29.10 10.94 7.34
N ASN A 128 29.77 9.93 7.88
CA ASN A 128 31.22 9.87 7.98
C ASN A 128 31.88 9.03 6.89
N ALA A 129 31.15 8.64 5.85
CA ALA A 129 31.71 7.90 4.74
C ALA A 129 32.79 8.71 4.03
N ALA A 130 33.88 8.05 3.65
CA ALA A 130 34.99 8.66 2.94
C ALA A 130 34.59 9.14 1.53
N VAL A 131 33.64 8.45 0.89
CA VAL A 131 33.08 8.80 -0.41
C VAL A 131 31.59 9.09 -0.22
N GLN A 132 31.15 10.22 -0.75
CA GLN A 132 29.77 10.68 -0.70
C GLN A 132 29.31 11.05 -2.10
N PRO A 133 28.81 10.10 -2.90
CA PRO A 133 28.38 10.34 -4.28
C PRO A 133 27.30 11.42 -4.35
N THR A 134 27.49 12.40 -5.20
CA THR A 134 26.55 13.51 -5.45
C THR A 134 25.81 13.37 -6.77
N LYS A 135 26.09 12.28 -7.51
CA LYS A 135 25.45 11.86 -8.75
C LYS A 135 25.62 10.35 -8.93
N PRO A 136 24.74 9.68 -9.68
CA PRO A 136 24.74 8.22 -9.81
C PRO A 136 26.05 7.64 -10.40
N GLU A 137 26.72 8.35 -11.32
CA GLU A 137 27.96 7.86 -11.95
C GLU A 137 29.13 7.76 -10.94
N GLU A 138 29.04 8.43 -9.81
CA GLU A 138 30.03 8.37 -8.73
C GLU A 138 29.90 7.11 -7.86
N LEU A 139 28.88 6.26 -8.10
CA LEU A 139 28.77 4.93 -7.52
C LEU A 139 29.83 3.94 -8.07
N LYS A 140 30.57 4.36 -9.07
CA LYS A 140 31.65 3.55 -9.66
C LYS A 140 32.66 3.08 -8.60
N ASN A 141 32.92 1.77 -8.61
CA ASN A 141 33.81 1.04 -7.70
C ASN A 141 33.35 1.05 -6.21
N LEU A 142 32.12 1.46 -5.93
CA LEU A 142 31.53 1.35 -4.61
C LEU A 142 30.72 0.06 -4.48
N LYS A 143 30.49 -0.34 -3.23
CA LYS A 143 29.56 -1.40 -2.84
C LYS A 143 28.18 -0.76 -2.62
N VAL A 144 27.24 -1.03 -3.51
CA VAL A 144 25.92 -0.43 -3.49
C VAL A 144 24.85 -1.50 -3.23
N GLY A 145 24.05 -1.27 -2.19
CA GLY A 145 22.92 -2.12 -1.87
C GLY A 145 21.60 -1.50 -2.30
N TYR A 146 20.64 -2.34 -2.63
CA TYR A 146 19.25 -1.98 -2.94
C TYR A 146 18.32 -3.15 -2.68
N GLN A 147 17.02 -2.90 -2.61
CA GLN A 147 16.04 -3.98 -2.57
C GLN A 147 15.82 -4.52 -3.99
N GLU A 148 15.85 -5.85 -4.12
CA GLU A 148 15.67 -6.56 -5.39
C GLU A 148 14.32 -6.27 -6.05
N GLU A 149 14.26 -6.34 -7.38
CA GLU A 149 13.04 -6.16 -8.19
C GLU A 149 12.31 -4.83 -8.00
N THR A 150 12.96 -3.84 -7.39
CA THR A 150 12.44 -2.47 -7.25
C THR A 150 12.87 -1.58 -8.42
N THR A 151 12.30 -0.39 -8.51
CA THR A 151 12.77 0.63 -9.46
C THR A 151 14.19 1.12 -9.14
N SER A 152 14.65 0.98 -7.90
CA SER A 152 16.05 1.25 -7.52
C SER A 152 17.02 0.26 -8.14
N ASP A 153 16.66 -1.03 -8.16
CA ASP A 153 17.41 -2.08 -8.86
C ASP A 153 17.48 -1.78 -10.37
N ILE A 154 16.30 -1.55 -10.99
CA ILE A 154 16.20 -1.24 -12.42
C ILE A 154 17.07 -0.01 -12.75
N PHE A 155 16.94 1.06 -11.96
CA PHE A 155 17.71 2.31 -12.16
C PHE A 155 19.23 2.05 -12.17
N LEU A 156 19.74 1.28 -11.19
CA LEU A 156 21.19 1.02 -11.11
C LEU A 156 21.65 0.07 -12.22
N THR A 157 20.87 -0.95 -12.52
CA THR A 157 21.15 -1.90 -13.61
C THR A 157 21.20 -1.20 -14.96
N ASP A 158 20.26 -0.32 -15.24
CA ASP A 158 20.23 0.48 -16.47
C ASP A 158 21.41 1.44 -16.54
N LEU A 159 21.75 2.10 -15.44
CA LEU A 159 22.92 3.00 -15.37
C LEU A 159 24.24 2.24 -15.65
N ILE A 160 24.42 1.08 -15.04
CA ILE A 160 25.59 0.23 -15.26
C ILE A 160 25.66 -0.19 -16.74
N THR A 161 24.54 -0.61 -17.30
CA THR A 161 24.45 -1.06 -18.70
C THR A 161 24.76 0.08 -19.66
N ALA A 162 24.18 1.26 -19.43
CA ALA A 162 24.35 2.43 -20.31
C ALA A 162 25.77 3.01 -20.26
N THR A 163 26.42 2.99 -19.09
CA THR A 163 27.73 3.65 -18.90
C THR A 163 28.92 2.68 -18.94
N GLY A 164 28.69 1.39 -18.76
CA GLY A 164 29.74 0.39 -18.58
C GLY A 164 30.53 0.58 -17.27
N MET A 165 30.01 1.35 -16.30
CA MET A 165 30.68 1.53 -15.03
C MET A 165 30.75 0.22 -14.26
N LYS A 166 31.84 0.04 -13.49
CA LYS A 166 31.95 -1.08 -12.56
C LYS A 166 31.40 -0.64 -11.21
N CYS A 167 30.46 -1.41 -10.69
CA CYS A 167 29.86 -1.23 -9.40
C CYS A 167 29.70 -2.63 -8.74
N GLU A 168 30.01 -2.75 -7.47
CA GLU A 168 29.74 -3.98 -6.72
C GLU A 168 28.33 -3.87 -6.14
N THR A 169 27.38 -4.61 -6.70
CA THR A 169 25.97 -4.57 -6.32
C THR A 169 25.62 -5.67 -5.32
N SER A 170 24.72 -5.37 -4.39
CA SER A 170 24.16 -6.33 -3.44
C SER A 170 22.64 -6.15 -3.39
N GLU A 171 21.93 -7.22 -3.70
CA GLU A 171 20.48 -7.31 -3.69
C GLU A 171 19.99 -7.84 -2.35
N TYR A 172 18.90 -7.27 -1.86
CA TYR A 172 18.31 -7.64 -0.57
C TYR A 172 16.79 -7.83 -0.73
N ALA A 173 16.26 -8.81 -0.03
CA ALA A 173 14.81 -9.01 0.00
C ALA A 173 14.06 -7.87 0.70
N LYS A 174 14.73 -7.16 1.64
CA LYS A 174 14.12 -6.07 2.42
C LYS A 174 15.04 -4.84 2.49
N VAL A 175 14.45 -3.66 2.33
CA VAL A 175 15.18 -2.38 2.44
C VAL A 175 15.83 -2.18 3.81
N LEU A 176 15.22 -2.70 4.88
CA LEU A 176 15.80 -2.64 6.23
C LEU A 176 17.17 -3.30 6.31
N ASP A 177 17.37 -4.44 5.63
CA ASP A 177 18.63 -5.17 5.63
C ASP A 177 19.71 -4.42 4.84
N VAL A 178 19.32 -3.69 3.79
CA VAL A 178 20.22 -2.80 3.04
C VAL A 178 20.79 -1.72 3.97
N PHE A 179 19.92 -1.05 4.75
CA PHE A 179 20.35 -0.02 5.71
C PHE A 179 21.18 -0.59 6.86
N ASN A 180 20.86 -1.79 7.34
CA ASN A 180 21.67 -2.49 8.35
C ASN A 180 23.09 -2.76 7.86
N ASP A 181 23.26 -3.22 6.62
CA ASP A 181 24.57 -3.50 6.03
C ASP A 181 25.34 -2.22 5.70
N LEU A 182 24.64 -1.14 5.32
CA LEU A 182 25.26 0.19 5.24
C LEU A 182 25.79 0.64 6.61
N GLN A 183 25.00 0.47 7.68
CA GLN A 183 25.36 0.90 9.03
C GLN A 183 26.64 0.23 9.55
N ILE A 184 26.82 -1.04 9.25
CA ILE A 184 28.00 -1.81 9.69
C ILE A 184 29.17 -1.78 8.70
N GLY A 185 29.06 -0.97 7.63
CA GLY A 185 30.12 -0.73 6.65
C GLY A 185 30.38 -1.87 5.67
N ARG A 186 29.40 -2.76 5.47
CA ARG A 186 29.46 -3.76 4.38
C ARG A 186 29.14 -3.15 3.04
N LEU A 187 28.35 -2.07 3.03
CA LEU A 187 28.02 -1.24 1.87
C LEU A 187 28.65 0.14 2.01
N ASP A 188 28.95 0.77 0.89
CA ASP A 188 29.40 2.16 0.80
C ASP A 188 28.20 3.10 0.60
N ALA A 189 27.17 2.64 -0.11
CA ALA A 189 25.97 3.42 -0.43
C ALA A 189 24.73 2.52 -0.54
N VAL A 190 23.56 3.11 -0.33
CA VAL A 190 22.24 2.56 -0.63
C VAL A 190 21.61 3.38 -1.73
N LEU A 191 21.02 2.71 -2.72
CA LEU A 191 20.10 3.31 -3.70
C LEU A 191 18.69 2.89 -3.31
N CYS A 192 17.82 3.86 -3.09
CA CYS A 192 16.44 3.62 -2.66
C CYS A 192 15.53 4.81 -3.00
N ASP A 193 14.25 4.63 -2.73
CA ASP A 193 13.24 5.69 -2.79
C ASP A 193 13.54 6.80 -1.79
N SER A 194 13.44 8.06 -2.23
CA SER A 194 13.65 9.23 -1.36
C SER A 194 12.63 9.31 -0.23
N THR A 195 11.42 8.83 -0.47
CA THR A 195 10.35 8.72 0.52
C THR A 195 10.71 7.71 1.61
N VAL A 196 11.30 6.57 1.25
CA VAL A 196 11.83 5.58 2.20
C VAL A 196 13.05 6.11 2.93
N ALA A 197 13.99 6.72 2.22
CA ALA A 197 15.17 7.33 2.83
C ALA A 197 14.79 8.31 3.95
N SER A 198 13.68 9.06 3.81
CA SER A 198 13.20 10.02 4.82
C SER A 198 13.05 9.40 6.21
N SER A 199 12.65 8.14 6.31
CA SER A 199 12.50 7.40 7.57
C SER A 199 13.84 7.11 8.28
N TYR A 200 14.92 7.11 7.54
CA TYR A 200 16.27 6.86 8.06
C TYR A 200 17.06 8.15 8.29
N LEU A 201 16.57 9.28 7.75
CA LEU A 201 17.18 10.59 7.87
C LEU A 201 16.56 11.37 9.04
N GLY A 202 17.31 12.21 9.70
CA GLY A 202 16.77 13.03 10.78
C GLY A 202 17.83 13.45 11.77
N THR A 203 17.40 14.10 12.84
CA THR A 203 18.28 14.54 13.93
C THR A 203 18.88 13.32 14.63
N GLY A 204 20.22 13.24 14.68
CA GLY A 204 20.93 12.10 15.29
C GLY A 204 21.12 10.89 14.37
N SER A 205 20.55 10.87 13.18
CA SER A 205 20.77 9.80 12.23
C SER A 205 22.24 9.66 11.84
N LEU A 206 22.68 8.43 11.57
CA LEU A 206 23.99 8.12 11.02
C LEU A 206 24.07 8.35 9.49
N TYR A 207 22.92 8.42 8.85
CA TYR A 207 22.77 8.44 7.40
C TYR A 207 22.67 9.86 6.84
N LYS A 208 23.05 10.00 5.58
CA LYS A 208 22.95 11.23 4.80
C LYS A 208 22.53 10.89 3.37
N GLN A 209 21.48 11.53 2.90
CA GLN A 209 21.14 11.55 1.48
C GLN A 209 22.15 12.44 0.77
N THR A 210 22.90 11.88 -0.17
CA THR A 210 23.97 12.58 -0.88
C THR A 210 23.57 13.00 -2.28
N TRP A 211 22.58 12.30 -2.84
CA TRP A 211 21.96 12.61 -4.12
C TRP A 211 20.47 12.31 -4.08
N ILE A 212 19.69 13.06 -4.82
CA ILE A 212 18.30 12.82 -5.15
C ILE A 212 18.06 13.17 -6.62
N GLN A 213 17.30 12.34 -7.31
CA GLN A 213 16.84 12.61 -8.66
C GLN A 213 16.04 13.92 -8.70
N SER A 214 16.35 14.78 -9.67
CA SER A 214 15.75 16.14 -9.76
C SER A 214 14.68 16.26 -10.84
N THR A 215 14.55 15.25 -11.69
CA THR A 215 13.63 15.23 -12.84
C THR A 215 12.88 13.91 -12.88
N GLU A 216 11.71 13.92 -13.53
CA GLU A 216 10.90 12.70 -13.77
C GLU A 216 10.60 11.93 -12.49
N PRO A 217 9.74 12.48 -11.60
CA PRO A 217 9.34 11.76 -10.41
C PRO A 217 8.65 10.45 -10.77
N GLU A 218 8.92 9.44 -9.98
CA GLU A 218 8.09 8.27 -9.94
C GLU A 218 6.76 8.58 -9.26
N GLU A 219 5.72 7.85 -9.60
CA GLU A 219 4.42 7.98 -8.98
C GLU A 219 3.97 6.63 -8.44
N PHE A 220 3.55 6.59 -7.16
CA PHE A 220 3.00 5.37 -6.57
C PHE A 220 1.50 5.32 -6.73
N GLY A 221 0.99 4.14 -7.07
CA GLY A 221 -0.43 3.85 -7.21
C GLY A 221 -0.82 2.52 -6.60
N VAL A 222 -2.11 2.36 -6.34
CA VAL A 222 -2.66 1.05 -5.97
C VAL A 222 -2.62 0.17 -7.21
N CYS A 223 -1.94 -0.98 -7.12
CA CYS A 223 -1.84 -1.94 -8.22
C CYS A 223 -3.01 -2.93 -8.18
N ILE A 224 -3.66 -3.14 -9.31
CA ILE A 224 -4.86 -3.97 -9.46
C ILE A 224 -4.63 -4.96 -10.61
N LYS A 225 -5.20 -6.15 -10.49
CA LYS A 225 -5.12 -7.15 -11.55
C LYS A 225 -5.69 -6.62 -12.87
N LYS A 226 -4.99 -6.86 -13.96
CA LYS A 226 -5.40 -6.45 -15.32
C LYS A 226 -6.82 -6.92 -15.64
N GLY A 227 -7.64 -6.01 -16.18
CA GLY A 227 -9.03 -6.28 -16.56
C GLY A 227 -10.03 -6.10 -15.41
N ASN A 228 -9.62 -5.74 -14.20
CA ASN A 228 -10.52 -5.44 -13.08
C ASN A 228 -10.86 -3.94 -12.99
N SER A 229 -11.28 -3.36 -14.12
CA SER A 229 -11.60 -1.92 -14.22
C SER A 229 -12.75 -1.48 -13.29
N ALA A 230 -13.58 -2.41 -12.83
CA ALA A 230 -14.61 -2.11 -11.84
C ALA A 230 -13.99 -1.74 -10.48
N LEU A 231 -12.98 -2.49 -10.03
CA LEU A 231 -12.25 -2.18 -8.80
C LEU A 231 -11.41 -0.92 -8.97
N THR A 232 -10.71 -0.78 -10.11
CA THR A 232 -9.93 0.42 -10.44
C THR A 232 -10.80 1.69 -10.35
N THR A 233 -12.00 1.65 -10.93
CA THR A 233 -12.94 2.77 -10.86
C THR A 233 -13.39 3.07 -9.44
N LYS A 234 -13.71 2.06 -8.63
CA LYS A 234 -14.09 2.25 -7.23
C LYS A 234 -12.95 2.88 -6.42
N ILE A 235 -11.72 2.36 -6.57
CA ILE A 235 -10.53 2.88 -5.88
C ILE A 235 -10.26 4.33 -6.30
N ASN A 236 -10.32 4.66 -7.61
CA ASN A 236 -10.10 6.02 -8.08
C ASN A 236 -11.18 6.99 -7.57
N SER A 237 -12.44 6.57 -7.51
CA SER A 237 -13.51 7.38 -6.94
C SER A 237 -13.27 7.66 -5.46
N ALA A 238 -12.88 6.63 -4.68
CA ALA A 238 -12.55 6.77 -3.26
C ALA A 238 -11.32 7.67 -3.07
N LEU A 239 -10.26 7.47 -3.87
CA LEU A 239 -9.04 8.27 -3.82
C LEU A 239 -9.29 9.75 -4.14
N ALA A 240 -10.15 10.02 -5.12
CA ALA A 240 -10.55 11.38 -5.46
C ALA A 240 -11.32 12.07 -4.30
N GLU A 241 -12.13 11.31 -3.55
CA GLU A 241 -12.79 11.82 -2.34
C GLU A 241 -11.79 12.12 -1.24
N LEU A 242 -10.81 11.20 -0.99
CA LEU A 242 -9.75 11.39 0.00
C LEU A 242 -8.86 12.59 -0.31
N LYS A 243 -8.57 12.84 -1.59
CA LYS A 243 -7.86 14.05 -2.03
C LYS A 243 -8.70 15.30 -1.79
N LYS A 244 -9.99 15.26 -2.12
CA LYS A 244 -10.89 16.40 -2.03
C LYS A 244 -11.19 16.83 -0.59
N ASP A 245 -11.34 15.89 0.34
CA ASP A 245 -11.65 16.18 1.74
C ASP A 245 -10.42 16.37 2.62
N GLY A 246 -9.20 16.25 2.06
CA GLY A 246 -7.92 16.46 2.74
C GLY A 246 -7.45 15.27 3.58
N THR A 247 -8.15 14.13 3.51
CA THR A 247 -7.75 12.93 4.25
C THR A 247 -6.39 12.41 3.77
N LEU A 248 -6.17 12.36 2.44
CA LEU A 248 -4.88 11.94 1.90
C LEU A 248 -3.75 12.86 2.36
N ASP A 249 -3.94 14.17 2.31
CA ASP A 249 -2.93 15.13 2.78
C ASP A 249 -2.61 14.95 4.27
N THR A 250 -3.64 14.66 5.08
CA THR A 250 -3.49 14.38 6.52
C THR A 250 -2.68 13.10 6.75
N ILE A 251 -2.95 12.04 5.98
CA ILE A 251 -2.16 10.80 6.04
C ILE A 251 -0.71 11.09 5.68
N LEU A 252 -0.45 11.75 4.55
CA LEU A 252 0.91 12.06 4.11
C LEU A 252 1.67 12.93 5.14
N ALA A 253 1.04 13.98 5.65
CA ALA A 253 1.66 14.88 6.63
C ALA A 253 1.99 14.23 7.98
N LYS A 254 1.46 13.06 8.28
CA LYS A 254 1.78 12.29 9.49
C LYS A 254 3.13 11.59 9.38
N TYR A 255 3.58 11.29 8.15
CA TYR A 255 4.75 10.46 7.89
C TYR A 255 5.89 11.21 7.20
N PHE A 256 5.60 12.38 6.61
CA PHE A 256 6.53 13.27 5.92
C PHE A 256 6.46 14.71 6.47
#